data_d36062b354d8c1415f864352491cebef
#
_entry.id   d36062b354d8c1415f864352491cebef
#
_cell.length_a   1.000
_cell.length_b   1.000
_cell.length_c   1.000
_cell.angle_alpha   90.00
_cell.angle_beta   90.00
_cell.angle_gamma   90.00
#
_symmetry.space_group_name_H-M   'P 1'
#
loop_
_entity.id
_entity.type
_entity.pdbx_description
1 polymer ?
#
loop_
_entity_poly.entity_id
_entity_poly.type
_entity_poly.pdbx_seq_one_letter_code
_entity_poly.pdbx_strand_id
1 'polypeptide(L)'
;MLQTKSNNSAADLVCDVLVVGAGPSGIAAALELQSTGQTVVVIDKAFFPRDKCCGDGLTTGALRILDELGFDPQTVPNWTVCSDVWLRSPSGSEMQFALPTKGQFAAIAPRIELDNALVQLARSKDIRVLEGHEFVSVRELTSNHITIDVSSNNKIETVQSKFVIASDGMWSPVRKSLGMSTPGYLGEWHAFRQYANNVTGVANERLIVWFEKDLLPGYAWSFPLPNNRVNIGFGVVRDGKRRIQDMKDVWTDLLQRPHVVEALGPDFVMEDRHTAWPIPARVDEAVTGSGRVLFVGDAAMATDTLTGEGIGQALLSGSLAAEAIIQGGLPVEVRNTYAQAVKLHLFADHRMSLRLSKILAHGRGARGAIAIVSKSGNWGKRNFARWMFEDEPRAIAFTPKRWHRKMFRLKGPYQS
;
A
#
# COMPACT_ATOMS: atom_id res chain seq x y z
N MET A 1 -19.40 -41.72 19.51
CA MET A 1 -17.95 -41.90 19.70
C MET A 1 -17.31 -42.07 18.35
N LEU A 2 -16.86 -40.98 17.72
CA LEU A 2 -16.02 -41.00 16.50
C LEU A 2 -14.60 -40.69 16.96
N GLN A 3 -13.77 -41.73 16.98
CA GLN A 3 -12.33 -41.60 17.21
C GLN A 3 -11.73 -40.87 16.00
N THR A 4 -11.38 -39.60 16.19
CA THR A 4 -10.48 -38.89 15.28
C THR A 4 -9.09 -39.51 15.45
N LYS A 5 -8.64 -40.25 14.44
CA LYS A 5 -7.25 -40.67 14.31
C LYS A 5 -6.41 -39.38 14.14
N SER A 6 -5.67 -39.01 15.16
CA SER A 6 -4.59 -38.05 15.03
C SER A 6 -3.47 -38.71 14.23
N ASN A 7 -3.42 -38.46 12.93
CA ASN A 7 -2.21 -38.70 12.15
C ASN A 7 -1.18 -37.65 12.60
N ASN A 8 -0.33 -38.01 13.53
CA ASN A 8 0.82 -37.22 13.99
C ASN A 8 1.95 -37.36 12.97
N SER A 9 1.72 -36.96 11.72
CA SER A 9 2.81 -36.73 10.77
C SER A 9 3.47 -35.39 11.12
N ALA A 10 4.80 -35.39 11.24
CA ALA A 10 5.56 -34.14 11.39
C ALA A 10 5.18 -33.20 10.26
N ALA A 11 5.12 -31.89 10.54
CA ALA A 11 4.88 -30.89 9.49
C ALA A 11 6.03 -30.94 8.47
N ASP A 12 5.68 -30.72 7.19
CA ASP A 12 6.67 -30.75 6.10
C ASP A 12 7.69 -29.61 6.23
N LEU A 13 7.27 -28.49 6.85
CA LEU A 13 8.12 -27.33 7.11
C LEU A 13 7.80 -26.73 8.49
N VAL A 14 8.86 -26.33 9.22
CA VAL A 14 8.74 -25.67 10.53
C VAL A 14 9.52 -24.35 10.50
N CYS A 15 8.95 -23.28 11.05
CA CYS A 15 9.59 -21.98 11.21
C CYS A 15 9.07 -21.23 12.45
N ASP A 16 9.70 -20.13 12.82
CA ASP A 16 9.20 -19.27 13.89
C ASP A 16 7.99 -18.47 13.39
N VAL A 17 8.09 -17.87 12.20
CA VAL A 17 7.03 -17.07 11.60
C VAL A 17 6.80 -17.47 10.15
N LEU A 18 5.56 -17.78 9.80
CA LEU A 18 5.10 -17.92 8.43
C LEU A 18 4.47 -16.61 7.97
N VAL A 19 4.94 -16.08 6.85
CA VAL A 19 4.34 -14.91 6.17
C VAL A 19 3.57 -15.41 4.96
N VAL A 20 2.29 -15.10 4.88
CA VAL A 20 1.43 -15.44 3.76
C VAL A 20 1.23 -14.22 2.87
N GLY A 21 1.88 -14.21 1.72
CA GLY A 21 1.93 -13.11 0.76
C GLY A 21 3.26 -12.34 0.76
N ALA A 22 3.94 -12.32 -0.39
CA ALA A 22 5.23 -11.67 -0.60
C ALA A 22 5.09 -10.25 -1.19
N GLY A 23 4.00 -9.54 -0.87
CA GLY A 23 3.84 -8.12 -1.15
C GLY A 23 4.64 -7.26 -0.17
N PRO A 24 4.59 -5.92 -0.30
CA PRO A 24 5.38 -5.00 0.53
C PRO A 24 5.24 -5.23 2.03
N SER A 25 4.03 -5.49 2.55
CA SER A 25 3.81 -5.73 3.98
C SER A 25 4.45 -7.03 4.48
N GLY A 26 4.39 -8.09 3.68
CA GLY A 26 4.96 -9.39 4.03
C GLY A 26 6.49 -9.36 4.01
N ILE A 27 7.06 -8.74 2.98
CA ILE A 27 8.52 -8.64 2.87
C ILE A 27 9.08 -7.71 3.94
N ALA A 28 8.43 -6.58 4.25
CA ALA A 28 8.85 -5.71 5.35
C ALA A 28 8.89 -6.49 6.68
N ALA A 29 7.82 -7.21 7.00
CA ALA A 29 7.77 -8.03 8.20
C ALA A 29 8.86 -9.13 8.21
N ALA A 30 9.09 -9.80 7.08
CA ALA A 30 10.07 -10.86 6.98
C ALA A 30 11.51 -10.34 7.19
N LEU A 31 11.86 -9.18 6.61
CA LEU A 31 13.17 -8.56 6.77
C LEU A 31 13.44 -8.15 8.23
N GLU A 32 12.46 -7.54 8.88
CA GLU A 32 12.58 -7.16 10.29
C GLU A 32 12.77 -8.38 11.21
N LEU A 33 11.96 -9.42 11.03
CA LEU A 33 12.05 -10.66 11.82
C LEU A 33 13.39 -11.37 11.62
N GLN A 34 13.84 -11.48 10.37
CA GLN A 34 15.11 -12.13 10.03
C GLN A 34 16.29 -11.41 10.67
N SER A 35 16.27 -10.08 10.75
CA SER A 35 17.34 -9.28 11.38
C SER A 35 17.57 -9.62 12.86
N THR A 36 16.58 -10.23 13.51
CA THR A 36 16.65 -10.66 14.93
C THR A 36 16.91 -12.17 15.11
N GLY A 37 17.22 -12.87 14.01
CA GLY A 37 17.58 -14.29 14.04
C GLY A 37 16.39 -15.25 14.09
N GLN A 38 15.16 -14.77 13.82
CA GLN A 38 14.00 -15.65 13.71
C GLN A 38 14.01 -16.40 12.37
N THR A 39 13.60 -17.66 12.37
CA THR A 39 13.41 -18.42 11.14
C THR A 39 12.09 -18.00 10.47
N VAL A 40 12.20 -17.35 9.31
CA VAL A 40 11.05 -16.84 8.57
C VAL A 40 10.90 -17.58 7.25
N VAL A 41 9.67 -17.99 6.95
CA VAL A 41 9.28 -18.51 5.65
C VAL A 41 8.19 -17.62 5.09
N VAL A 42 8.36 -17.19 3.84
CA VAL A 42 7.36 -16.43 3.08
C VAL A 42 6.79 -17.33 2.00
N ILE A 43 5.48 -17.39 1.89
CA ILE A 43 4.79 -18.07 0.79
C ILE A 43 4.01 -17.07 -0.06
N ASP A 44 3.99 -17.23 -1.35
CA ASP A 44 3.09 -16.51 -2.27
C ASP A 44 2.60 -17.45 -3.37
N LYS A 45 1.32 -17.33 -3.73
CA LYS A 45 0.73 -18.12 -4.82
C LYS A 45 1.24 -17.73 -6.19
N ALA A 46 1.76 -16.51 -6.34
CA ALA A 46 2.31 -16.00 -7.59
C ALA A 46 3.79 -16.38 -7.74
N PHE A 47 4.26 -16.26 -8.98
CA PHE A 47 5.67 -16.24 -9.33
C PHE A 47 6.08 -14.80 -9.63
N PHE A 48 7.25 -14.38 -9.17
CA PHE A 48 7.76 -13.03 -9.42
C PHE A 48 8.74 -13.01 -10.61
N PRO A 49 8.71 -11.96 -11.43
CA PRO A 49 7.94 -10.69 -11.26
C PRO A 49 6.45 -10.87 -11.59
N ARG A 50 5.58 -10.26 -10.78
CA ARG A 50 4.13 -10.22 -11.02
C ARG A 50 3.59 -8.79 -10.91
N ASP A 51 2.61 -8.44 -11.73
CA ASP A 51 1.93 -7.15 -11.62
C ASP A 51 0.86 -7.15 -10.51
N LYS A 52 0.61 -5.99 -9.95
CA LYS A 52 -0.53 -5.69 -9.09
C LYS A 52 -1.08 -4.31 -9.44
N CYS A 53 -2.40 -4.20 -9.61
CA CYS A 53 -3.06 -2.91 -9.86
C CYS A 53 -2.72 -1.89 -8.78
N CYS A 54 -2.05 -0.79 -9.19
CA CYS A 54 -1.56 0.28 -8.33
C CYS A 54 -1.26 1.52 -9.18
N GLY A 55 -1.25 2.72 -8.57
CA GLY A 55 -0.70 3.93 -9.18
C GLY A 55 0.84 3.97 -9.20
N ASP A 56 1.51 3.00 -8.55
CA ASP A 56 2.98 2.88 -8.48
C ASP A 56 3.70 4.03 -7.74
N GLY A 57 2.95 4.99 -7.21
CA GLY A 57 3.51 6.11 -6.46
C GLY A 57 4.00 5.70 -5.08
N LEU A 58 5.16 6.18 -4.69
CA LEU A 58 5.77 6.02 -3.36
C LEU A 58 5.83 7.37 -2.66
N THR A 59 5.23 7.42 -1.48
CA THR A 59 5.30 8.58 -0.59
C THR A 59 6.63 8.63 0.17
N THR A 60 6.96 9.77 0.75
CA THR A 60 8.15 9.92 1.60
C THR A 60 8.14 8.93 2.76
N GLY A 61 6.95 8.68 3.33
CA GLY A 61 6.77 7.66 4.38
C GLY A 61 7.16 6.27 3.92
N ALA A 62 6.71 5.86 2.72
CA ALA A 62 7.10 4.59 2.12
C ALA A 62 8.61 4.52 1.85
N LEU A 63 9.19 5.58 1.28
CA LEU A 63 10.62 5.66 0.97
C LEU A 63 11.50 5.56 2.23
N ARG A 64 11.08 6.12 3.37
CA ARG A 64 11.82 6.02 4.64
C ARG A 64 11.88 4.59 5.15
N ILE A 65 10.76 3.88 5.10
CA ILE A 65 10.72 2.48 5.54
C ILE A 65 11.57 1.60 4.60
N LEU A 66 11.49 1.83 3.29
CA LEU A 66 12.33 1.11 2.32
C LEU A 66 13.83 1.35 2.58
N ASP A 67 14.24 2.60 2.86
CA ASP A 67 15.63 2.97 3.20
C ASP A 67 16.08 2.27 4.52
N GLU A 68 15.23 2.28 5.55
CA GLU A 68 15.45 1.59 6.83
C GLU A 68 15.58 0.06 6.67
N LEU A 69 14.83 -0.55 5.75
CA LEU A 69 14.94 -1.98 5.41
C LEU A 69 16.18 -2.31 4.55
N GLY A 70 16.96 -1.31 4.15
CA GLY A 70 18.13 -1.48 3.29
C GLY A 70 17.80 -1.76 1.82
N PHE A 71 16.64 -1.29 1.35
CA PHE A 71 16.24 -1.40 -0.04
C PHE A 71 17.03 -0.42 -0.90
N ASP A 72 17.59 -0.90 -2.02
CA ASP A 72 18.30 -0.07 -3.00
C ASP A 72 17.39 0.26 -4.19
N PRO A 73 17.03 1.54 -4.38
CA PRO A 73 16.23 1.98 -5.53
C PRO A 73 16.83 1.60 -6.90
N GLN A 74 18.15 1.44 -7.01
CA GLN A 74 18.82 1.07 -8.27
C GLN A 74 18.47 -0.35 -8.73
N THR A 75 17.90 -1.17 -7.85
CA THR A 75 17.40 -2.51 -8.21
C THR A 75 16.08 -2.50 -8.98
N VAL A 76 15.44 -1.32 -9.11
CA VAL A 76 14.19 -1.12 -9.86
C VAL A 76 14.51 -0.38 -11.16
N PRO A 77 14.44 -1.04 -12.34
CA PRO A 77 14.85 -0.45 -13.62
C PRO A 77 14.13 0.85 -13.98
N ASN A 78 12.84 0.94 -13.69
CA ASN A 78 12.02 2.11 -14.01
C ASN A 78 11.73 2.99 -12.78
N TRP A 79 12.64 3.03 -11.81
CA TRP A 79 12.52 3.95 -10.69
C TRP A 79 12.61 5.40 -11.14
N THR A 80 11.57 6.18 -10.86
CA THR A 80 11.49 7.59 -11.26
C THR A 80 11.32 8.47 -10.03
N VAL A 81 12.30 9.35 -9.78
CA VAL A 81 12.21 10.33 -8.69
C VAL A 81 11.41 11.54 -9.16
N CYS A 82 10.43 11.96 -8.38
CA CYS A 82 9.63 13.13 -8.67
C CYS A 82 10.16 14.36 -7.92
N SER A 83 10.39 15.44 -8.64
CA SER A 83 10.87 16.73 -8.10
C SER A 83 9.74 17.68 -7.72
N ASP A 84 8.55 17.46 -8.26
CA ASP A 84 7.37 18.29 -8.03
C ASP A 84 6.06 17.51 -8.23
N VAL A 85 4.96 18.15 -7.84
CA VAL A 85 3.60 17.66 -8.03
C VAL A 85 2.77 18.76 -8.70
N TRP A 86 2.02 18.37 -9.69
CA TRP A 86 1.08 19.23 -10.39
C TRP A 86 -0.35 18.84 -10.01
N LEU A 87 -1.09 19.78 -9.45
CA LEU A 87 -2.50 19.59 -9.10
C LEU A 87 -3.38 20.45 -9.99
N ARG A 88 -4.43 19.85 -10.54
CA ARG A 88 -5.51 20.57 -11.22
C ARG A 88 -6.77 20.52 -10.38
N SER A 89 -7.29 21.70 -10.06
CA SER A 89 -8.53 21.85 -9.29
C SER A 89 -9.78 21.50 -10.11
N PRO A 90 -10.93 21.25 -9.48
CA PRO A 90 -12.20 21.04 -10.20
C PRO A 90 -12.67 22.24 -11.04
N SER A 91 -12.06 23.43 -10.86
CA SER A 91 -12.34 24.64 -11.66
C SER A 91 -11.35 24.84 -12.81
N GLY A 92 -10.40 23.93 -13.00
CA GLY A 92 -9.38 24.00 -14.04
C GLY A 92 -8.11 24.78 -13.67
N SER A 93 -8.03 25.33 -12.45
CA SER A 93 -6.81 26.01 -11.99
C SER A 93 -5.70 24.98 -11.70
N GLU A 94 -4.52 25.22 -12.24
CA GLU A 94 -3.36 24.36 -12.05
C GLU A 94 -2.36 24.96 -11.06
N MET A 95 -1.69 24.11 -10.34
CA MET A 95 -0.70 24.50 -9.34
C MET A 95 0.44 23.49 -9.27
N GLN A 96 1.64 24.01 -9.19
CA GLN A 96 2.86 23.24 -8.99
C GLN A 96 3.33 23.36 -7.54
N PHE A 97 3.73 22.23 -6.97
CA PHE A 97 4.30 22.12 -5.63
C PHE A 97 5.67 21.45 -5.75
N ALA A 98 6.73 22.24 -5.64
CA ALA A 98 8.09 21.72 -5.64
C ALA A 98 8.37 20.94 -4.34
N LEU A 99 8.95 19.76 -4.48
CA LEU A 99 9.45 18.95 -3.38
C LEU A 99 10.86 19.41 -2.96
N PRO A 100 11.31 19.12 -1.73
CA PRO A 100 12.68 19.41 -1.32
C PRO A 100 13.69 18.58 -2.15
N THR A 101 14.87 19.16 -2.38
CA THR A 101 15.90 18.59 -3.26
C THR A 101 16.97 17.76 -2.54
N LYS A 102 16.92 17.68 -1.19
CA LYS A 102 17.87 16.88 -0.39
C LYS A 102 17.26 15.51 -0.08
N GLY A 103 17.63 14.50 -0.86
CA GLY A 103 17.05 13.17 -0.83
C GLY A 103 15.75 13.06 -1.65
N GLN A 104 15.11 11.91 -1.61
CA GLN A 104 13.90 11.62 -2.38
C GLN A 104 12.65 11.81 -1.51
N PHE A 105 11.66 12.55 -1.99
CA PHE A 105 10.39 12.78 -1.28
C PHE A 105 9.19 12.13 -1.96
N ALA A 106 9.32 11.80 -3.23
CA ALA A 106 8.36 11.02 -3.98
C ALA A 106 9.10 10.25 -5.08
N ALA A 107 8.66 9.04 -5.33
CA ALA A 107 9.14 8.23 -6.44
C ALA A 107 7.98 7.43 -7.05
N ILE A 108 8.19 6.94 -8.25
CA ILE A 108 7.30 6.03 -8.94
C ILE A 108 8.11 4.77 -9.24
N ALA A 109 7.53 3.62 -8.89
CA ALA A 109 8.13 2.31 -9.10
C ALA A 109 7.04 1.32 -9.53
N PRO A 110 7.05 0.84 -10.78
CA PRO A 110 6.08 -0.16 -11.22
C PRO A 110 6.05 -1.35 -10.27
N ARG A 111 4.84 -1.75 -9.83
CA ARG A 111 4.68 -2.81 -8.82
C ARG A 111 5.27 -4.14 -9.26
N ILE A 112 5.31 -4.41 -10.56
CA ILE A 112 5.96 -5.61 -11.10
C ILE A 112 7.46 -5.63 -10.78
N GLU A 113 8.11 -4.48 -10.79
CA GLU A 113 9.54 -4.32 -10.52
C GLU A 113 9.82 -4.17 -9.02
N LEU A 114 9.06 -3.31 -8.33
CA LEU A 114 9.21 -3.05 -6.90
C LEU A 114 9.01 -4.32 -6.08
N ASP A 115 7.91 -5.06 -6.33
CA ASP A 115 7.60 -6.27 -5.58
C ASP A 115 8.65 -7.35 -5.83
N ASN A 116 9.14 -7.47 -7.07
CA ASN A 116 10.23 -8.38 -7.40
C ASN A 116 11.54 -7.99 -6.71
N ALA A 117 11.92 -6.70 -6.72
CA ALA A 117 13.11 -6.22 -6.04
C ALA A 117 13.06 -6.47 -4.52
N LEU A 118 11.91 -6.28 -3.90
CA LEU A 118 11.68 -6.62 -2.48
C LEU A 118 11.85 -8.12 -2.22
N VAL A 119 11.32 -8.99 -3.09
CA VAL A 119 11.52 -10.44 -2.98
C VAL A 119 13.00 -10.82 -3.14
N GLN A 120 13.73 -10.21 -4.07
CA GLN A 120 15.16 -10.45 -4.23
C GLN A 120 15.96 -9.94 -3.01
N LEU A 121 15.59 -8.79 -2.43
CA LEU A 121 16.17 -8.32 -1.18
C LEU A 121 15.97 -9.34 -0.05
N ALA A 122 14.76 -9.88 0.11
CA ALA A 122 14.49 -10.90 1.12
C ALA A 122 15.38 -12.15 0.90
N ARG A 123 15.49 -12.62 -0.33
CA ARG A 123 16.37 -13.77 -0.70
C ARG A 123 17.85 -13.48 -0.40
N SER A 124 18.32 -12.26 -0.67
CA SER A 124 19.70 -11.85 -0.36
C SER A 124 20.01 -11.80 1.14
N LYS A 125 18.99 -11.82 1.99
CA LYS A 125 19.07 -11.92 3.44
C LYS A 125 18.73 -13.32 3.95
N ASP A 126 18.86 -14.35 3.10
CA ASP A 126 18.62 -15.76 3.42
C ASP A 126 17.17 -16.07 3.87
N ILE A 127 16.20 -15.21 3.55
CA ILE A 127 14.79 -15.50 3.80
C ILE A 127 14.29 -16.47 2.73
N ARG A 128 13.69 -17.56 3.18
CA ARG A 128 13.09 -18.58 2.29
C ARG A 128 11.77 -18.06 1.74
N VAL A 129 11.76 -17.65 0.46
CA VAL A 129 10.56 -17.23 -0.27
C VAL A 129 10.12 -18.31 -1.23
N LEU A 130 8.97 -18.92 -0.97
CA LEU A 130 8.37 -20.02 -1.72
C LEU A 130 7.26 -19.47 -2.62
N GLU A 131 7.56 -19.36 -3.91
CA GLU A 131 6.62 -18.96 -4.96
C GLU A 131 5.77 -20.16 -5.40
N GLY A 132 4.57 -19.89 -5.94
CA GLY A 132 3.63 -20.94 -6.34
C GLY A 132 3.06 -21.73 -5.14
N HIS A 133 3.15 -21.17 -3.93
CA HIS A 133 2.65 -21.77 -2.70
C HIS A 133 1.43 -20.99 -2.20
N GLU A 134 0.25 -21.58 -2.35
CA GLU A 134 -1.03 -20.95 -2.01
C GLU A 134 -1.53 -21.43 -0.65
N PHE A 135 -1.91 -20.48 0.22
CA PHE A 135 -2.62 -20.77 1.47
C PHE A 135 -3.95 -21.48 1.17
N VAL A 136 -4.23 -22.57 1.86
CA VAL A 136 -5.48 -23.34 1.72
C VAL A 136 -6.35 -23.19 2.95
N SER A 137 -5.82 -23.55 4.13
CA SER A 137 -6.59 -23.52 5.38
C SER A 137 -5.71 -23.45 6.61
N VAL A 138 -6.30 -23.04 7.72
CA VAL A 138 -5.74 -23.28 9.04
C VAL A 138 -6.11 -24.71 9.43
N ARG A 139 -5.13 -25.62 9.48
CA ARG A 139 -5.32 -27.01 9.86
C ARG A 139 -5.49 -27.16 11.36
N GLU A 140 -4.65 -26.49 12.12
CA GLU A 140 -4.61 -26.58 13.58
C GLU A 140 -4.16 -25.27 14.21
N LEU A 141 -4.76 -24.92 15.33
CA LEU A 141 -4.37 -23.78 16.17
C LEU A 141 -4.31 -24.24 17.63
N THR A 142 -3.11 -24.28 18.18
CA THR A 142 -2.85 -24.69 19.58
C THR A 142 -2.37 -23.53 20.43
N SER A 143 -2.10 -23.81 21.72
CA SER A 143 -1.42 -22.85 22.61
C SER A 143 0.01 -22.54 22.17
N ASN A 144 0.70 -23.44 21.45
CA ASN A 144 2.11 -23.36 21.16
C ASN A 144 2.44 -23.04 19.69
N HIS A 145 1.60 -23.46 18.76
CA HIS A 145 1.83 -23.30 17.32
C HIS A 145 0.52 -23.18 16.53
N ILE A 146 0.67 -22.81 15.28
CA ILE A 146 -0.36 -22.86 14.25
C ILE A 146 0.18 -23.67 13.07
N THR A 147 -0.64 -24.56 12.51
CA THR A 147 -0.34 -25.35 11.32
C THR A 147 -1.25 -24.94 10.18
N ILE A 148 -0.64 -24.62 9.05
CA ILE A 148 -1.29 -24.13 7.84
C ILE A 148 -1.15 -25.19 6.74
N ASP A 149 -2.23 -25.45 6.01
CA ASP A 149 -2.22 -26.19 4.76
C ASP A 149 -1.85 -25.25 3.60
N VAL A 150 -0.87 -25.64 2.82
CA VAL A 150 -0.36 -24.90 1.67
C VAL A 150 -0.41 -25.80 0.44
N SER A 151 -0.94 -25.28 -0.66
CA SER A 151 -0.97 -25.98 -1.94
C SER A 151 0.24 -25.59 -2.78
N SER A 152 1.01 -26.57 -3.26
CA SER A 152 2.12 -26.37 -4.19
C SER A 152 2.15 -27.54 -5.18
N ASN A 153 2.19 -27.25 -6.49
CA ASN A 153 2.25 -28.30 -7.55
C ASN A 153 1.17 -29.38 -7.39
N ASN A 154 -0.07 -28.98 -7.06
CA ASN A 154 -1.22 -29.89 -6.80
C ASN A 154 -1.03 -30.84 -5.60
N LYS A 155 -0.10 -30.55 -4.71
CA LYS A 155 0.09 -31.27 -3.45
C LYS A 155 -0.23 -30.34 -2.28
N ILE A 156 -0.72 -30.91 -1.20
CA ILE A 156 -0.91 -30.20 0.07
C ILE A 156 0.28 -30.49 0.97
N GLU A 157 0.98 -29.46 1.34
CA GLU A 157 2.07 -29.45 2.31
C GLU A 157 1.61 -28.74 3.58
N THR A 158 2.26 -29.02 4.70
CA THR A 158 1.95 -28.43 5.99
C THR A 158 3.09 -27.57 6.48
N VAL A 159 2.76 -26.36 6.89
CA VAL A 159 3.74 -25.46 7.53
C VAL A 159 3.31 -25.19 8.95
N GLN A 160 4.18 -25.51 9.90
CA GLN A 160 4.00 -25.21 11.32
C GLN A 160 4.82 -23.98 11.72
N SER A 161 4.20 -23.06 12.45
CA SER A 161 4.89 -21.85 12.91
C SER A 161 4.38 -21.41 14.30
N LYS A 162 5.17 -20.56 14.99
CA LYS A 162 4.72 -19.92 16.24
C LYS A 162 3.69 -18.84 15.95
N PHE A 163 3.89 -18.07 14.88
CA PHE A 163 3.00 -17.00 14.41
C PHE A 163 2.82 -17.05 12.91
N VAL A 164 1.71 -16.49 12.42
CA VAL A 164 1.43 -16.24 11.01
C VAL A 164 1.21 -14.75 10.82
N ILE A 165 1.88 -14.15 9.84
CA ILE A 165 1.58 -12.81 9.34
C ILE A 165 0.81 -12.96 8.03
N ALA A 166 -0.46 -12.57 8.03
CA ALA A 166 -1.33 -12.59 6.87
C ALA A 166 -1.19 -11.26 6.09
N SER A 167 -0.40 -11.32 5.01
CA SER A 167 -0.10 -10.26 4.04
C SER A 167 -0.75 -10.56 2.68
N ASP A 168 -1.85 -11.29 2.70
CA ASP A 168 -2.51 -11.93 1.56
C ASP A 168 -3.54 -11.02 0.86
N GLY A 169 -3.51 -9.72 1.17
CA GLY A 169 -4.18 -8.66 0.43
C GLY A 169 -5.67 -8.52 0.75
N MET A 170 -6.37 -7.76 -0.10
CA MET A 170 -7.78 -7.36 0.10
C MET A 170 -8.71 -8.53 0.37
N TRP A 171 -8.55 -9.64 -0.35
CA TRP A 171 -9.46 -10.79 -0.28
C TRP A 171 -9.09 -11.80 0.80
N SER A 172 -7.96 -11.64 1.44
CA SER A 172 -7.36 -12.43 2.52
C SER A 172 -8.02 -13.80 2.77
N PRO A 173 -7.57 -14.88 2.10
CA PRO A 173 -8.03 -16.23 2.39
C PRO A 173 -7.75 -16.64 3.84
N VAL A 174 -6.67 -16.14 4.45
CA VAL A 174 -6.38 -16.39 5.88
C VAL A 174 -7.48 -15.80 6.76
N ARG A 175 -7.89 -14.55 6.53
CA ARG A 175 -8.99 -13.91 7.26
C ARG A 175 -10.28 -14.68 7.08
N LYS A 176 -10.56 -15.14 5.87
CA LYS A 176 -11.75 -15.94 5.54
C LYS A 176 -11.75 -17.28 6.27
N SER A 177 -10.62 -17.98 6.28
CA SER A 177 -10.46 -19.28 6.98
C SER A 177 -10.71 -19.17 8.48
N LEU A 178 -10.40 -18.00 9.08
CA LEU A 178 -10.65 -17.71 10.49
C LEU A 178 -12.09 -17.20 10.79
N GLY A 179 -12.97 -17.16 9.78
CA GLY A 179 -14.35 -16.67 9.94
C GLY A 179 -14.43 -15.15 10.17
N MET A 180 -13.40 -14.39 9.82
CA MET A 180 -13.28 -12.97 10.10
C MET A 180 -13.49 -12.06 8.87
N SER A 181 -13.90 -12.62 7.75
CA SER A 181 -14.28 -11.85 6.57
C SER A 181 -15.61 -11.13 6.78
N THR A 182 -15.72 -9.91 6.24
CA THR A 182 -16.99 -9.19 6.21
C THR A 182 -17.73 -9.56 4.92
N PRO A 183 -18.89 -10.22 5.00
CA PRO A 183 -19.67 -10.57 3.81
C PRO A 183 -20.02 -9.34 2.99
N GLY A 184 -19.84 -9.41 1.66
CA GLY A 184 -20.15 -8.32 0.73
C GLY A 184 -19.22 -7.11 0.80
N TYR A 185 -18.16 -7.16 1.59
CA TYR A 185 -17.19 -6.07 1.65
C TYR A 185 -16.36 -5.98 0.36
N LEU A 186 -16.37 -4.81 -0.27
CA LEU A 186 -15.72 -4.53 -1.54
C LEU A 186 -14.75 -3.35 -1.47
N GLY A 187 -14.30 -2.98 -0.27
CA GLY A 187 -13.42 -1.82 -0.04
C GLY A 187 -14.14 -0.48 -0.06
N GLU A 188 -13.49 0.54 0.45
CA GLU A 188 -13.97 1.94 0.47
C GLU A 188 -13.69 2.65 -0.84
N TRP A 189 -12.66 2.23 -1.58
CA TRP A 189 -12.31 2.80 -2.87
C TRP A 189 -12.39 1.77 -3.98
N HIS A 190 -12.55 2.27 -5.20
CA HIS A 190 -12.39 1.52 -6.43
C HIS A 190 -11.46 2.28 -7.36
N ALA A 191 -10.38 1.64 -7.79
CA ALA A 191 -9.38 2.23 -8.66
C ALA A 191 -9.35 1.54 -10.02
N PHE A 192 -9.09 2.34 -11.07
CA PHE A 192 -8.76 1.91 -12.42
C PHE A 192 -7.37 2.40 -12.77
N ARG A 193 -6.57 1.55 -13.41
CA ARG A 193 -5.22 1.89 -13.83
C ARG A 193 -4.89 1.23 -15.17
N GLN A 194 -4.14 1.95 -15.98
CA GLN A 194 -3.53 1.46 -17.21
C GLN A 194 -2.19 2.16 -17.42
N TYR A 195 -1.27 1.54 -18.14
CA TYR A 195 -0.10 2.25 -18.63
C TYR A 195 -0.39 2.85 -20.01
N ALA A 196 0.29 3.94 -20.33
CA ALA A 196 0.31 4.53 -21.66
C ALA A 196 1.74 4.78 -22.08
N ASN A 197 2.04 4.61 -23.36
CA ASN A 197 3.32 4.92 -23.98
C ASN A 197 3.15 6.00 -25.06
N ASN A 198 4.25 6.41 -25.72
CA ASN A 198 4.29 7.52 -26.68
C ASN A 198 3.76 8.84 -26.10
N VAL A 199 3.92 9.05 -24.81
CA VAL A 199 3.48 10.26 -24.13
C VAL A 199 4.46 11.38 -24.44
N THR A 200 4.02 12.37 -25.20
CA THR A 200 4.84 13.52 -25.67
C THR A 200 4.46 14.82 -24.98
N GLY A 201 3.35 14.83 -24.23
CA GLY A 201 2.91 15.98 -23.45
C GLY A 201 3.60 16.08 -22.09
N VAL A 202 3.19 17.06 -21.30
CA VAL A 202 3.82 17.37 -19.98
C VAL A 202 3.73 16.23 -18.97
N ALA A 203 2.82 15.28 -19.16
CA ALA A 203 2.69 14.10 -18.31
C ALA A 203 3.91 13.16 -18.39
N ASN A 204 4.74 13.26 -19.42
CA ASN A 204 5.99 12.50 -19.54
C ASN A 204 7.03 12.85 -18.45
N GLU A 205 6.95 14.06 -17.90
CA GLU A 205 7.95 14.58 -16.95
C GLU A 205 7.32 14.92 -15.58
N ARG A 206 6.00 15.07 -15.51
CA ARG A 206 5.30 15.61 -14.34
C ARG A 206 4.41 14.59 -13.68
N LEU A 207 4.50 14.50 -12.36
CA LEU A 207 3.50 13.84 -11.54
C LEU A 207 2.26 14.73 -11.47
N ILE A 208 1.17 14.30 -12.10
CA ILE A 208 -0.05 15.09 -12.22
C ILE A 208 -1.20 14.41 -11.47
N VAL A 209 -1.96 15.20 -10.72
CA VAL A 209 -3.21 14.80 -10.08
C VAL A 209 -4.34 15.74 -10.51
N TRP A 210 -5.40 15.18 -11.08
CA TRP A 210 -6.60 15.91 -11.49
C TRP A 210 -7.74 15.66 -10.51
N PHE A 211 -8.19 16.71 -9.83
CA PHE A 211 -9.42 16.68 -9.04
C PHE A 211 -10.59 17.03 -9.95
N GLU A 212 -11.28 16.03 -10.44
CA GLU A 212 -12.43 16.18 -11.33
C GLU A 212 -13.74 16.24 -10.52
N LYS A 213 -14.68 17.10 -10.92
CA LYS A 213 -15.95 17.30 -10.19
C LYS A 213 -16.73 16.03 -9.96
N ASP A 214 -16.75 15.16 -10.96
CA ASP A 214 -17.46 13.89 -10.97
C ASP A 214 -16.71 12.75 -10.26
N LEU A 215 -15.43 12.92 -9.98
CA LEU A 215 -14.64 11.94 -9.22
C LEU A 215 -14.58 12.25 -7.72
N LEU A 216 -14.83 13.50 -7.29
CA LEU A 216 -14.69 13.91 -5.89
C LEU A 216 -15.44 12.99 -4.91
N PRO A 217 -14.85 12.70 -3.74
CA PRO A 217 -13.55 13.13 -3.23
C PRO A 217 -12.35 12.38 -3.84
N GLY A 218 -12.57 11.50 -4.81
CA GLY A 218 -11.53 10.84 -5.57
C GLY A 218 -10.84 11.76 -6.57
N TYR A 219 -9.92 11.20 -7.33
CA TYR A 219 -9.08 11.94 -8.28
C TYR A 219 -8.60 11.03 -9.41
N ALA A 220 -8.12 11.63 -10.50
CA ALA A 220 -7.34 10.96 -11.53
C ALA A 220 -5.87 11.35 -11.40
N TRP A 221 -4.99 10.50 -11.92
CA TRP A 221 -3.54 10.72 -11.90
C TRP A 221 -2.87 10.36 -13.22
N SER A 222 -1.71 10.96 -13.47
CA SER A 222 -0.72 10.50 -14.43
C SER A 222 0.66 10.62 -13.80
N PHE A 223 1.36 9.51 -13.66
CA PHE A 223 2.65 9.40 -13.03
C PHE A 223 3.69 9.00 -14.06
N PRO A 224 4.75 9.81 -14.25
CA PRO A 224 5.75 9.61 -15.29
C PRO A 224 6.62 8.38 -15.01
N LEU A 225 6.95 7.68 -16.07
CA LEU A 225 7.91 6.60 -16.12
C LEU A 225 8.93 6.85 -17.23
N PRO A 226 10.09 6.19 -17.22
CA PRO A 226 11.05 6.30 -18.31
C PRO A 226 10.45 5.93 -19.68
N ASN A 227 11.11 6.38 -20.76
CA ASN A 227 10.78 6.03 -22.13
C ASN A 227 9.40 6.51 -22.62
N ASN A 228 9.02 7.74 -22.24
CA ASN A 228 7.74 8.35 -22.64
C ASN A 228 6.52 7.51 -22.24
N ARG A 229 6.60 6.90 -21.09
CA ARG A 229 5.58 6.04 -20.51
C ARG A 229 4.98 6.68 -19.26
N VAL A 230 3.73 6.41 -18.98
CA VAL A 230 3.06 6.85 -17.74
C VAL A 230 2.19 5.75 -17.16
N ASN A 231 2.02 5.77 -15.83
CA ASN A 231 0.93 5.10 -15.16
C ASN A 231 -0.22 6.09 -15.02
N ILE A 232 -1.33 5.85 -15.68
CA ILE A 232 -2.51 6.72 -15.62
C ILE A 232 -3.70 5.95 -15.03
N GLY A 233 -4.50 6.64 -14.23
CA GLY A 233 -5.67 6.01 -13.63
C GLY A 233 -6.56 7.00 -12.90
N PHE A 234 -7.57 6.46 -12.25
CA PHE A 234 -8.41 7.20 -11.33
C PHE A 234 -8.91 6.33 -10.19
N GLY A 235 -9.21 6.95 -9.06
CA GLY A 235 -9.84 6.31 -7.93
C GLY A 235 -11.08 7.07 -7.49
N VAL A 236 -12.11 6.34 -7.09
CA VAL A 236 -13.33 6.90 -6.52
C VAL A 236 -13.71 6.20 -5.22
N VAL A 237 -14.28 6.97 -4.30
CA VAL A 237 -14.85 6.40 -3.07
C VAL A 237 -16.16 5.68 -3.43
N ARG A 238 -16.37 4.51 -2.87
CA ARG A 238 -17.63 3.75 -3.00
C ARG A 238 -18.70 4.41 -2.14
N ASP A 239 -19.65 5.05 -2.79
CA ASP A 239 -20.80 5.70 -2.13
C ASP A 239 -22.13 4.95 -2.37
N GLY A 240 -22.06 3.78 -2.99
CA GLY A 240 -23.22 2.97 -3.38
C GLY A 240 -24.04 3.53 -4.57
N LYS A 241 -23.70 4.70 -5.11
CA LYS A 241 -24.43 5.36 -6.19
C LYS A 241 -23.94 4.95 -7.58
N ARG A 242 -22.62 4.65 -7.69
CA ARG A 242 -21.99 4.26 -8.95
C ARG A 242 -21.87 2.73 -9.06
N ARG A 243 -22.29 2.18 -10.19
CA ARG A 243 -22.09 0.78 -10.52
C ARG A 243 -20.71 0.57 -11.13
N ILE A 244 -20.15 -0.65 -11.04
CA ILE A 244 -18.85 -0.99 -11.65
C ILE A 244 -18.84 -0.77 -13.16
N GLN A 245 -19.99 -0.98 -13.82
CA GLN A 245 -20.14 -0.74 -15.26
C GLN A 245 -19.94 0.73 -15.63
N ASP A 246 -20.46 1.65 -14.81
CA ASP A 246 -20.35 3.09 -15.02
C ASP A 246 -18.88 3.56 -14.96
N MET A 247 -17.99 2.79 -14.32
CA MET A 247 -16.56 3.10 -14.20
C MET A 247 -15.80 2.98 -15.53
N LYS A 248 -16.25 2.13 -16.44
CA LYS A 248 -15.67 2.02 -17.79
C LYS A 248 -15.99 3.24 -18.64
N ASP A 249 -17.21 3.75 -18.49
CA ASP A 249 -17.64 4.95 -19.20
C ASP A 249 -16.88 6.17 -18.67
N VAL A 250 -16.70 6.27 -17.36
CA VAL A 250 -15.84 7.29 -16.71
C VAL A 250 -14.41 7.21 -17.22
N TRP A 251 -13.87 5.99 -17.38
CA TRP A 251 -12.51 5.79 -17.91
C TRP A 251 -12.38 6.29 -19.35
N THR A 252 -13.31 5.92 -20.19
CA THR A 252 -13.33 6.34 -21.61
C THR A 252 -13.48 7.87 -21.72
N ASP A 253 -14.38 8.46 -20.94
CA ASP A 253 -14.58 9.91 -20.91
C ASP A 253 -13.33 10.64 -20.39
N LEU A 254 -12.70 10.15 -19.31
CA LEU A 254 -11.50 10.76 -18.74
C LEU A 254 -10.37 10.86 -19.77
N LEU A 255 -10.13 9.81 -20.53
CA LEU A 255 -9.08 9.77 -21.55
C LEU A 255 -9.36 10.72 -22.75
N GLN A 256 -10.59 11.17 -22.92
CA GLN A 256 -11.00 12.11 -23.98
C GLN A 256 -11.05 13.57 -23.50
N ARG A 257 -10.87 13.85 -22.21
CA ARG A 257 -10.91 15.21 -21.67
C ARG A 257 -9.77 16.05 -22.25
N PRO A 258 -10.04 17.25 -22.77
CA PRO A 258 -9.04 18.06 -23.47
C PRO A 258 -7.72 18.22 -22.69
N HIS A 259 -7.79 18.51 -21.39
CA HIS A 259 -6.61 18.69 -20.55
C HIS A 259 -5.84 17.38 -20.28
N VAL A 260 -6.51 16.22 -20.34
CA VAL A 260 -5.84 14.91 -20.22
C VAL A 260 -5.13 14.59 -21.54
N VAL A 261 -5.80 14.78 -22.67
CA VAL A 261 -5.20 14.61 -24.00
C VAL A 261 -4.01 15.56 -24.20
N GLU A 262 -4.15 16.84 -23.81
CA GLU A 262 -3.06 17.82 -23.84
C GLU A 262 -1.87 17.37 -22.99
N ALA A 263 -2.13 16.88 -21.76
CA ALA A 263 -1.08 16.44 -20.87
C ALA A 263 -0.34 15.18 -21.37
N LEU A 264 -1.04 14.25 -22.00
CA LEU A 264 -0.46 13.03 -22.56
C LEU A 264 0.22 13.27 -23.93
N GLY A 265 -0.27 14.22 -24.72
CA GLY A 265 0.10 14.43 -26.13
C GLY A 265 -0.85 13.69 -27.08
N PRO A 266 -0.89 14.07 -28.38
CA PRO A 266 -1.89 13.56 -29.31
C PRO A 266 -1.73 12.08 -29.70
N ASP A 267 -0.50 11.55 -29.59
CA ASP A 267 -0.13 10.23 -30.12
C ASP A 267 0.06 9.17 -29.02
N PHE A 268 -0.42 9.42 -27.79
CA PHE A 268 -0.32 8.43 -26.73
C PHE A 268 -1.09 7.16 -27.06
N VAL A 269 -0.55 6.02 -26.67
CA VAL A 269 -1.14 4.71 -26.89
C VAL A 269 -1.28 3.99 -25.53
N MET A 270 -2.50 3.55 -25.23
CA MET A 270 -2.76 2.76 -24.03
C MET A 270 -2.17 1.35 -24.21
N GLU A 271 -1.38 0.92 -23.21
CA GLU A 271 -0.85 -0.44 -23.15
C GLU A 271 -1.90 -1.39 -22.59
N ASP A 272 -1.97 -2.61 -23.12
CA ASP A 272 -2.80 -3.69 -22.61
C ASP A 272 -4.24 -3.31 -22.24
N ARG A 273 -4.84 -4.09 -21.34
CA ARG A 273 -6.16 -3.84 -20.79
C ARG A 273 -6.04 -3.11 -19.46
N HIS A 274 -6.94 -2.13 -19.20
CA HIS A 274 -7.05 -1.52 -17.89
C HIS A 274 -7.29 -2.57 -16.80
N THR A 275 -6.69 -2.35 -15.65
CA THR A 275 -6.92 -3.14 -14.44
C THR A 275 -7.74 -2.35 -13.44
N ALA A 276 -8.60 -3.05 -12.69
CA ALA A 276 -9.44 -2.45 -11.67
C ALA A 276 -9.29 -3.21 -10.35
N TRP A 277 -9.25 -2.47 -9.23
CA TRP A 277 -9.05 -3.08 -7.93
C TRP A 277 -9.82 -2.36 -6.82
N PRO A 278 -10.48 -3.11 -5.92
CA PRO A 278 -11.04 -2.55 -4.71
C PRO A 278 -9.96 -2.29 -3.66
N ILE A 279 -10.05 -1.16 -2.97
CA ILE A 279 -9.05 -0.73 -1.99
C ILE A 279 -9.70 -0.68 -0.60
N PRO A 280 -9.19 -1.45 0.38
CA PRO A 280 -9.72 -1.49 1.74
C PRO A 280 -9.09 -0.37 2.58
N ALA A 281 -9.89 0.54 3.12
CA ALA A 281 -9.42 1.74 3.81
C ALA A 281 -10.23 2.06 5.06
N ARG A 282 -10.32 1.11 6.03
CA ARG A 282 -11.03 1.27 7.31
C ARG A 282 -10.28 0.59 8.47
N VAL A 283 -9.03 0.96 8.63
CA VAL A 283 -8.13 0.36 9.62
C VAL A 283 -8.65 0.47 11.06
N ASP A 284 -9.43 1.50 11.38
CA ASP A 284 -9.99 1.73 12.72
C ASP A 284 -11.17 0.81 13.06
N GLU A 285 -11.77 0.13 12.08
CA GLU A 285 -12.80 -0.91 12.27
C GLU A 285 -12.23 -2.33 12.09
N ALA A 286 -11.01 -2.45 11.59
CA ALA A 286 -10.43 -3.74 11.24
C ALA A 286 -9.95 -4.51 12.48
N VAL A 287 -10.23 -5.80 12.51
CA VAL A 287 -9.57 -6.70 13.44
C VAL A 287 -8.16 -6.97 12.95
N THR A 288 -7.17 -6.64 13.77
CA THR A 288 -5.74 -6.70 13.40
C THR A 288 -5.10 -8.07 13.64
N GLY A 289 -5.78 -9.00 14.32
CA GLY A 289 -5.25 -10.35 14.54
C GLY A 289 -6.22 -11.29 15.26
N SER A 290 -5.99 -12.59 15.15
CA SER A 290 -6.74 -13.67 15.80
C SER A 290 -5.83 -14.84 16.14
N GLY A 291 -5.95 -15.39 17.35
CA GLY A 291 -5.09 -16.51 17.79
C GLY A 291 -3.60 -16.14 17.68
N ARG A 292 -2.91 -16.80 16.78
CA ARG A 292 -1.48 -16.59 16.44
C ARG A 292 -1.29 -15.90 15.10
N VAL A 293 -2.34 -15.30 14.56
CA VAL A 293 -2.33 -14.63 13.25
C VAL A 293 -2.42 -13.11 13.43
N LEU A 294 -1.54 -12.36 12.76
CA LEU A 294 -1.59 -10.92 12.61
C LEU A 294 -1.91 -10.57 11.16
N PHE A 295 -2.84 -9.64 10.93
CA PHE A 295 -3.18 -9.15 9.59
C PHE A 295 -2.43 -7.86 9.31
N VAL A 296 -1.85 -7.72 8.10
CA VAL A 296 -1.07 -6.56 7.69
C VAL A 296 -1.47 -6.06 6.29
N GLY A 297 -1.14 -4.84 5.95
CA GLY A 297 -1.47 -4.24 4.65
C GLY A 297 -2.97 -4.23 4.35
N ASP A 298 -3.33 -4.61 3.13
CA ASP A 298 -4.75 -4.68 2.72
C ASP A 298 -5.56 -5.70 3.53
N ALA A 299 -4.93 -6.76 4.03
CA ALA A 299 -5.58 -7.72 4.93
C ALA A 299 -5.95 -7.10 6.28
N ALA A 300 -5.26 -6.04 6.71
CA ALA A 300 -5.61 -5.19 7.87
C ALA A 300 -6.43 -3.96 7.49
N MET A 301 -6.86 -3.81 6.22
CA MET A 301 -7.59 -2.66 5.72
C MET A 301 -6.86 -1.32 5.96
N ALA A 302 -5.52 -1.34 5.86
CA ALA A 302 -4.66 -0.28 6.35
C ALA A 302 -4.45 0.89 5.37
N THR A 303 -4.95 0.79 4.13
CA THR A 303 -4.82 1.83 3.11
C THR A 303 -5.36 3.18 3.61
N ASP A 304 -4.71 4.27 3.23
CA ASP A 304 -5.17 5.62 3.58
C ASP A 304 -6.47 5.97 2.84
N THR A 305 -7.44 6.46 3.60
CA THR A 305 -8.79 6.72 3.07
C THR A 305 -8.92 8.04 2.30
N LEU A 306 -7.90 8.91 2.30
CA LEU A 306 -7.90 10.18 1.55
C LEU A 306 -7.22 10.05 0.19
N THR A 307 -6.06 9.40 0.16
CA THR A 307 -5.23 9.29 -1.04
C THR A 307 -5.33 7.93 -1.73
N GLY A 308 -5.87 6.91 -1.06
CA GLY A 308 -5.78 5.54 -1.55
C GLY A 308 -4.35 4.96 -1.51
N GLU A 309 -3.40 5.66 -0.84
CA GLU A 309 -2.04 5.17 -0.64
C GLU A 309 -2.05 3.92 0.24
N GLY A 310 -1.41 2.87 -0.23
CA GLY A 310 -1.39 1.58 0.45
C GLY A 310 0.00 0.98 0.63
N ILE A 311 1.01 1.41 -0.13
CA ILE A 311 2.35 0.82 -0.06
C ILE A 311 3.04 1.19 1.25
N GLY A 312 3.01 2.47 1.63
CA GLY A 312 3.58 2.95 2.89
C GLY A 312 2.92 2.33 4.10
N GLN A 313 1.58 2.27 4.11
CA GLN A 313 0.80 1.62 5.18
C GLN A 313 1.03 0.11 5.23
N ALA A 314 1.23 -0.53 4.07
CA ALA A 314 1.56 -1.95 4.01
C ALA A 314 2.94 -2.21 4.63
N LEU A 315 3.96 -1.49 4.21
CA LEU A 315 5.31 -1.56 4.80
C LEU A 315 5.26 -1.33 6.31
N LEU A 316 4.64 -0.23 6.74
CA LEU A 316 4.54 0.13 8.16
C LEU A 316 3.83 -0.94 8.98
N SER A 317 2.67 -1.43 8.55
CA SER A 317 1.93 -2.45 9.29
C SER A 317 2.68 -3.78 9.34
N GLY A 318 3.45 -4.12 8.31
CA GLY A 318 4.35 -5.26 8.29
C GLY A 318 5.44 -5.15 9.36
N SER A 319 6.16 -4.02 9.40
CA SER A 319 7.17 -3.74 10.42
C SER A 319 6.60 -3.75 11.84
N LEU A 320 5.45 -3.09 12.07
CA LEU A 320 4.78 -3.10 13.39
C LEU A 320 4.37 -4.49 13.85
N ALA A 321 3.94 -5.38 12.94
CA ALA A 321 3.62 -6.76 13.28
C ALA A 321 4.88 -7.56 13.63
N ALA A 322 5.96 -7.36 12.91
CA ALA A 322 7.26 -7.94 13.22
C ALA A 322 7.78 -7.48 14.58
N GLU A 323 7.77 -6.18 14.86
CA GLU A 323 8.16 -5.61 16.15
C GLU A 323 7.37 -6.22 17.32
N ALA A 324 6.05 -6.39 17.16
CA ALA A 324 5.23 -7.01 18.19
C ALA A 324 5.61 -8.46 18.46
N ILE A 325 5.95 -9.23 17.43
CA ILE A 325 6.44 -10.61 17.58
C ILE A 325 7.84 -10.63 18.23
N ILE A 326 8.73 -9.72 17.84
CA ILE A 326 10.10 -9.59 18.39
C ILE A 326 10.05 -9.24 19.88
N GLN A 327 9.15 -8.37 20.32
CA GLN A 327 8.95 -8.06 21.74
C GLN A 327 8.53 -9.30 22.53
N GLY A 328 7.93 -10.29 21.89
CA GLY A 328 7.60 -11.57 22.50
C GLY A 328 6.37 -11.51 23.41
N GLY A 329 6.18 -12.57 24.20
CA GLY A 329 5.06 -12.74 25.11
C GLY A 329 4.04 -13.79 24.64
N LEU A 330 2.92 -13.87 25.36
CA LEU A 330 1.81 -14.75 24.99
C LEU A 330 1.16 -14.25 23.69
N PRO A 331 0.51 -15.11 22.90
CA PRO A 331 -0.12 -14.68 21.65
C PRO A 331 -1.13 -13.54 21.80
N VAL A 332 -1.82 -13.45 22.93
CA VAL A 332 -2.73 -12.36 23.24
C VAL A 332 -1.98 -11.05 23.49
N GLU A 333 -0.81 -11.09 24.10
CA GLU A 333 0.05 -9.91 24.37
C GLU A 333 0.63 -9.38 23.06
N VAL A 334 1.16 -10.27 22.22
CA VAL A 334 1.67 -9.92 20.88
C VAL A 334 0.58 -9.22 20.04
N ARG A 335 -0.65 -9.79 20.00
CA ARG A 335 -1.76 -9.13 19.30
C ARG A 335 -2.12 -7.78 19.89
N ASN A 336 -2.14 -7.64 21.21
CA ASN A 336 -2.44 -6.37 21.87
C ASN A 336 -1.37 -5.33 21.58
N THR A 337 -0.10 -5.71 21.62
CA THR A 337 1.04 -4.84 21.26
C THR A 337 0.89 -4.35 19.82
N TYR A 338 0.63 -5.26 18.88
CA TYR A 338 0.41 -4.90 17.49
C TYR A 338 -0.82 -3.99 17.31
N ALA A 339 -1.95 -4.33 17.91
CA ALA A 339 -3.16 -3.50 17.83
C ALA A 339 -2.96 -2.09 18.40
N GLN A 340 -2.21 -1.96 19.49
CA GLN A 340 -1.84 -0.66 20.06
C GLN A 340 -0.90 0.14 19.13
N ALA A 341 0.07 -0.53 18.51
CA ALA A 341 0.96 0.09 17.53
C ALA A 341 0.19 0.59 16.31
N VAL A 342 -0.68 -0.23 15.72
CA VAL A 342 -1.58 0.18 14.61
C VAL A 342 -2.45 1.38 15.04
N LYS A 343 -3.03 1.36 16.23
CA LYS A 343 -3.82 2.47 16.74
C LYS A 343 -3.00 3.75 16.89
N LEU A 344 -1.77 3.64 17.41
CA LEU A 344 -0.88 4.79 17.58
C LEU A 344 -0.47 5.41 16.23
N HIS A 345 -0.11 4.56 15.27
CA HIS A 345 0.51 5.01 14.03
C HIS A 345 -0.50 5.34 12.91
N LEU A 346 -1.66 4.67 12.86
CA LEU A 346 -2.59 4.80 11.73
C LEU A 346 -3.93 5.45 12.07
N PHE A 347 -4.50 5.26 13.27
CA PHE A 347 -5.88 5.71 13.54
C PHE A 347 -6.05 7.22 13.52
N ALA A 348 -5.08 7.98 14.03
CA ALA A 348 -5.19 9.44 14.05
C ALA A 348 -5.15 10.01 12.63
N ASP A 349 -4.27 9.46 11.79
CA ASP A 349 -4.15 9.86 10.39
C ASP A 349 -5.39 9.45 9.59
N HIS A 350 -5.89 8.23 9.79
CA HIS A 350 -7.13 7.75 9.19
C HIS A 350 -8.32 8.66 9.52
N ARG A 351 -8.52 9.03 10.78
CA ARG A 351 -9.59 9.95 11.19
C ARG A 351 -9.44 11.35 10.61
N MET A 352 -8.21 11.84 10.49
CA MET A 352 -7.93 13.11 9.82
C MET A 352 -8.29 13.01 8.34
N SER A 353 -7.84 11.94 7.67
CA SER A 353 -8.13 11.65 6.26
C SER A 353 -9.64 11.54 5.99
N LEU A 354 -10.40 10.89 6.87
CA LEU A 354 -11.88 10.84 6.77
C LEU A 354 -12.52 12.24 6.84
N ARG A 355 -12.04 13.11 7.73
CA ARG A 355 -12.57 14.48 7.84
C ARG A 355 -12.25 15.31 6.61
N LEU A 356 -11.01 15.21 6.12
CA LEU A 356 -10.58 15.90 4.91
C LEU A 356 -11.33 15.40 3.66
N SER A 357 -11.51 14.09 3.53
CA SER A 357 -12.29 13.49 2.46
C SER A 357 -13.73 14.03 2.42
N LYS A 358 -14.39 14.20 3.57
CA LYS A 358 -15.72 14.84 3.64
C LYS A 358 -15.72 16.29 3.17
N ILE A 359 -14.67 17.06 3.48
CA ILE A 359 -14.52 18.45 3.00
C ILE A 359 -14.30 18.46 1.49
N LEU A 360 -13.41 17.60 0.99
CA LEU A 360 -13.06 17.52 -0.42
C LEU A 360 -14.18 16.92 -1.30
N ALA A 361 -15.12 16.17 -0.72
CA ALA A 361 -16.29 15.66 -1.43
C ALA A 361 -17.17 16.78 -2.02
N HIS A 362 -17.05 17.98 -1.51
CA HIS A 362 -17.80 19.15 -2.01
C HIS A 362 -16.90 20.04 -2.87
N GLY A 363 -17.29 20.33 -4.10
CA GLY A 363 -16.48 21.16 -5.01
C GLY A 363 -16.11 22.56 -4.45
N ARG A 364 -16.90 23.12 -3.49
CA ARG A 364 -16.53 24.34 -2.77
C ARG A 364 -15.42 24.08 -1.76
N GLY A 365 -15.45 22.94 -1.07
CA GLY A 365 -14.42 22.54 -0.10
C GLY A 365 -13.08 22.30 -0.79
N ALA A 366 -13.07 21.54 -1.88
CA ALA A 366 -11.86 21.28 -2.68
C ALA A 366 -11.27 22.59 -3.22
N ARG A 367 -12.09 23.49 -3.80
CA ARG A 367 -11.63 24.81 -4.27
C ARG A 367 -11.07 25.67 -3.15
N GLY A 368 -11.74 25.68 -1.99
CA GLY A 368 -11.30 26.45 -0.81
C GLY A 368 -9.96 25.96 -0.27
N ALA A 369 -9.79 24.65 -0.11
CA ALA A 369 -8.53 24.06 0.34
C ALA A 369 -7.37 24.41 -0.61
N ILE A 370 -7.59 24.25 -1.91
CA ILE A 370 -6.59 24.58 -2.93
C ILE A 370 -6.28 26.09 -2.92
N ALA A 371 -7.28 26.98 -2.79
CA ALA A 371 -7.08 28.42 -2.74
C ALA A 371 -6.28 28.86 -1.50
N ILE A 372 -6.49 28.24 -0.34
CA ILE A 372 -5.72 28.50 0.88
C ILE A 372 -4.25 28.15 0.66
N VAL A 373 -3.98 26.96 0.11
CA VAL A 373 -2.60 26.51 -0.14
C VAL A 373 -1.93 27.38 -1.21
N SER A 374 -2.64 27.77 -2.27
CA SER A 374 -2.08 28.62 -3.33
C SER A 374 -1.63 29.99 -2.82
N LYS A 375 -2.36 30.55 -1.81
CA LYS A 375 -2.07 31.84 -1.19
C LYS A 375 -1.04 31.80 -0.06
N SER A 376 -0.65 30.61 0.41
CA SER A 376 0.25 30.42 1.57
C SER A 376 1.74 30.69 1.27
N GLY A 377 2.07 31.16 0.08
CA GLY A 377 3.45 31.41 -0.37
C GLY A 377 4.27 30.12 -0.55
N ASN A 378 5.55 30.26 -0.85
CA ASN A 378 6.43 29.12 -1.14
C ASN A 378 6.62 28.17 0.05
N TRP A 379 6.65 28.71 1.26
CA TRP A 379 6.77 27.89 2.48
C TRP A 379 5.54 27.01 2.69
N GLY A 380 4.35 27.57 2.56
CA GLY A 380 3.12 26.83 2.72
C GLY A 380 2.91 25.77 1.64
N LYS A 381 3.22 26.11 0.38
CA LYS A 381 3.17 25.17 -0.76
C LYS A 381 4.11 23.98 -0.54
N ARG A 382 5.36 24.22 -0.11
CA ARG A 382 6.36 23.17 0.17
C ARG A 382 5.91 22.25 1.31
N ASN A 383 5.41 22.82 2.40
CA ASN A 383 4.95 22.00 3.53
C ASN A 383 3.67 21.24 3.20
N PHE A 384 2.80 21.78 2.35
CA PHE A 384 1.64 21.06 1.84
C PHE A 384 2.06 19.86 0.97
N ALA A 385 3.04 20.04 0.07
CA ALA A 385 3.58 18.94 -0.72
C ALA A 385 4.17 17.84 0.17
N ARG A 386 5.00 18.19 1.15
CA ARG A 386 5.53 17.24 2.13
C ARG A 386 4.44 16.50 2.90
N TRP A 387 3.44 17.21 3.34
CA TRP A 387 2.29 16.63 4.05
C TRP A 387 1.48 15.69 3.14
N MET A 388 1.32 16.04 1.87
CA MET A 388 0.64 15.22 0.88
C MET A 388 1.38 13.89 0.62
N PHE A 389 2.71 13.92 0.63
CA PHE A 389 3.57 12.74 0.50
C PHE A 389 3.93 12.05 1.81
N GLU A 390 3.20 12.36 2.89
CA GLU A 390 3.38 11.67 4.18
C GLU A 390 4.82 11.73 4.72
N ASP A 391 5.55 12.82 4.43
CA ASP A 391 6.87 13.06 5.05
C ASP A 391 6.76 13.16 6.58
N GLU A 392 5.62 13.68 7.03
CA GLU A 392 5.20 13.61 8.43
C GLU A 392 3.76 13.07 8.50
N PRO A 393 3.41 12.33 9.57
CA PRO A 393 2.06 11.83 9.75
C PRO A 393 1.01 12.93 9.65
N ARG A 394 -0.11 12.68 8.98
CA ARG A 394 -1.13 13.70 8.72
C ARG A 394 -1.68 14.35 9.97
N ALA A 395 -1.87 13.58 11.02
CA ALA A 395 -2.36 14.07 12.31
C ALA A 395 -1.25 14.48 13.27
N ILE A 396 -0.02 14.71 12.81
CA ILE A 396 1.15 14.98 13.67
C ILE A 396 0.92 16.13 14.64
N ALA A 397 0.23 17.21 14.22
CA ALA A 397 -0.10 18.35 15.06
C ALA A 397 -0.98 17.97 16.27
N PHE A 398 -1.77 16.90 16.15
CA PHE A 398 -2.72 16.44 17.18
C PHE A 398 -2.25 15.18 17.90
N THR A 399 -1.03 14.71 17.62
CA THR A 399 -0.46 13.48 18.20
C THR A 399 0.91 13.72 18.83
N PRO A 400 1.01 14.42 19.98
CA PRO A 400 2.29 14.77 20.62
C PRO A 400 3.19 13.56 20.92
N LYS A 401 2.61 12.38 21.16
CA LYS A 401 3.36 11.13 21.39
C LYS A 401 4.19 10.69 20.18
N ARG A 402 3.89 11.19 18.97
CA ARG A 402 4.62 10.91 17.73
C ARG A 402 5.66 11.97 17.39
N TRP A 403 5.78 13.02 18.21
CA TRP A 403 6.76 14.08 17.99
C TRP A 403 8.18 13.53 18.22
N HIS A 404 9.08 13.87 17.32
CA HIS A 404 10.47 13.46 17.38
C HIS A 404 11.39 14.64 16.98
N ARG A 405 12.67 14.57 17.38
CA ARG A 405 13.64 15.66 17.13
C ARG A 405 13.94 15.93 15.65
N LYS A 406 13.59 14.98 14.76
CA LYS A 406 13.81 15.09 13.31
C LYS A 406 12.61 15.69 12.56
N MET A 407 11.50 16.00 13.24
CA MET A 407 10.34 16.69 12.65
C MET A 407 10.78 17.97 11.93
N PHE A 408 10.12 18.26 10.82
CA PHE A 408 10.40 19.43 9.98
C PHE A 408 11.77 19.47 9.31
N ARG A 409 12.58 18.42 9.40
CA ARG A 409 13.82 18.33 8.62
C ARG A 409 13.51 18.19 7.13
N LEU A 410 14.14 19.04 6.32
CA LEU A 410 14.01 19.04 4.85
C LEU A 410 14.97 18.02 4.19
N LYS A 411 15.09 16.81 4.77
CA LYS A 411 15.95 15.76 4.22
C LYS A 411 15.12 14.50 4.02
N GLY A 412 14.99 14.09 2.76
CA GLY A 412 14.38 12.83 2.37
C GLY A 412 15.31 11.63 2.60
N PRO A 413 14.82 10.40 2.47
CA PRO A 413 15.64 9.19 2.38
C PRO A 413 16.46 9.17 1.09
N TYR A 414 17.35 8.18 0.95
CA TYR A 414 18.21 8.00 -0.22
C TYR A 414 18.96 9.29 -0.61
N GLN A 415 19.73 9.83 0.31
CA GLN A 415 20.58 10.98 0.04
C GLN A 415 21.77 10.55 -0.80
N SER A 416 21.99 11.24 -1.92
CA SER A 416 23.21 11.13 -2.73
C SER A 416 24.40 11.79 -2.05
#